data_bfb095a4219449b571365f0f926e72c4
#
_entry.id   bfb095a4219449b571365f0f926e72c4
#
_cell.length_a   1.000
_cell.length_b   1.000
_cell.length_c   1.000
_cell.angle_alpha   90.00
_cell.angle_beta   90.00
_cell.angle_gamma   90.00
#
_symmetry.space_group_name_H-M   'P 1'
#
loop_
_entity.id
_entity.type
_entity.pdbx_description
1 polymer ?
#
loop_
_entity_poly.entity_id
_entity_poly.type
_entity_poly.pdbx_seq_one_letter_code
_entity_poly.pdbx_strand_id
1 'polypeptide(L)'
;MNDKFADGPYSGILDSVLDAIGNTPMVRMKRLAKVYGLECDLLAKCEFMSAGGSVKDRIGKAMVEKAEREGRLKAGDTLIEPTSGNTGIGLALAAAVRGYRMIVTMPAKMSAEKSNIMKCLGAEIVRTPTEAAWNDENSHMGVAAKLQRELENAHILDQYNNTANPMVHYDVTAEEVLTQCDGDIDMVVIGAGTGGTITGVGRKIKEKCPKCKVVGVDPKGSILAVPDSLNDEKRLQSYQVEGIGYDFVPGVLDRNVVDEWVKVGDAESFATARAIIRNEGLFVGGSSGASVWGALQAARKLKKGQKCVVLLPDSSRNYMSKFISDEWMAEHGFAPEDGAKVKEREKQFGGARIRDLLSETGATRDVPFVTARLSVEDVIKLMHETKVKEVIVTEDAEADGKTKLVGVLSEDHIAHSLQSGRCTMQSPVNDIAFKKLAKAFPSAYLRDVAKALDFSPYVCVMDEKSSKKKQADKCEHERAKNSLRNTGDSRERPHFLGVITRIDLLHWLATKQK
;
A
#
# COMPACT_ATOMS: atom_id res chain seq x y z
N MET A 1 18.20 -31.14 -33.19
CA MET A 1 17.43 -30.32 -32.24
C MET A 1 18.45 -29.68 -31.31
N ASN A 2 18.63 -28.39 -31.41
CA ASN A 2 19.70 -27.71 -30.65
C ASN A 2 19.34 -27.69 -29.15
N ASP A 3 20.29 -28.14 -28.33
CA ASP A 3 20.26 -28.18 -26.85
C ASP A 3 20.18 -26.77 -26.21
N LYS A 4 19.25 -25.94 -26.68
CA LYS A 4 19.00 -24.61 -26.05
C LYS A 4 18.45 -24.68 -24.63
N PHE A 5 18.13 -25.87 -24.15
CA PHE A 5 17.62 -26.10 -22.79
C PHE A 5 18.65 -26.75 -21.85
N ALA A 6 19.83 -27.17 -22.37
CA ALA A 6 20.85 -27.86 -21.57
C ALA A 6 21.62 -26.95 -20.61
N ASP A 7 21.70 -25.63 -20.87
CA ASP A 7 22.55 -24.68 -20.12
C ASP A 7 21.76 -23.60 -19.35
N GLY A 8 20.45 -23.78 -19.18
CA GLY A 8 19.64 -22.83 -18.38
C GLY A 8 19.78 -23.07 -16.87
N PRO A 9 19.50 -22.05 -16.04
CA PRO A 9 19.59 -22.17 -14.57
C PRO A 9 18.67 -23.25 -13.99
N TYR A 10 17.76 -23.82 -14.79
CA TYR A 10 16.83 -24.89 -14.42
C TYR A 10 16.89 -26.06 -15.45
N SER A 11 18.09 -26.46 -15.84
CA SER A 11 18.31 -27.51 -16.85
C SER A 11 17.96 -28.94 -16.39
N GLY A 12 17.56 -29.13 -15.12
CA GLY A 12 17.23 -30.42 -14.53
C GLY A 12 15.98 -30.38 -13.62
N ILE A 13 15.68 -31.51 -13.01
CA ILE A 13 14.67 -31.60 -11.95
C ILE A 13 15.25 -31.01 -10.68
N LEU A 14 14.55 -30.05 -10.08
CA LEU A 14 14.89 -29.48 -8.78
C LEU A 14 14.35 -30.39 -7.67
N ASP A 15 15.14 -30.63 -6.64
CA ASP A 15 14.72 -31.43 -5.47
C ASP A 15 13.71 -30.69 -4.59
N SER A 16 13.71 -29.37 -4.66
CA SER A 16 12.83 -28.51 -3.86
C SER A 16 12.51 -27.21 -4.58
N VAL A 17 11.33 -26.64 -4.32
CA VAL A 17 10.98 -25.28 -4.78
C VAL A 17 11.93 -24.23 -4.20
N LEU A 18 12.62 -24.51 -3.07
CA LEU A 18 13.65 -23.62 -2.50
C LEU A 18 14.86 -23.49 -3.44
N ASP A 19 15.11 -24.46 -4.32
CA ASP A 19 16.19 -24.41 -5.31
C ASP A 19 15.84 -23.55 -6.52
N ALA A 20 14.55 -23.23 -6.69
CA ALA A 20 14.09 -22.25 -7.66
C ALA A 20 14.15 -20.80 -7.14
N ILE A 21 14.64 -20.56 -5.92
CA ILE A 21 14.84 -19.22 -5.38
C ILE A 21 16.15 -18.65 -5.91
N GLY A 22 16.08 -17.47 -6.51
CA GLY A 22 17.22 -16.82 -7.15
C GLY A 22 17.27 -17.11 -8.65
N ASN A 23 18.42 -16.90 -9.27
CA ASN A 23 18.65 -16.97 -10.72
C ASN A 23 17.59 -16.19 -11.52
N THR A 24 17.14 -15.07 -10.98
CA THR A 24 16.06 -14.26 -11.56
C THR A 24 16.51 -13.60 -12.86
N PRO A 25 15.63 -13.44 -13.84
CA PRO A 25 15.99 -12.86 -15.13
C PRO A 25 16.43 -11.40 -15.05
N MET A 26 17.29 -10.99 -15.97
CA MET A 26 17.57 -9.60 -16.29
C MET A 26 16.88 -9.23 -17.59
N VAL A 27 16.00 -8.21 -17.57
CA VAL A 27 15.18 -7.80 -18.72
C VAL A 27 15.48 -6.34 -19.11
N ARG A 28 15.68 -6.08 -20.40
CA ARG A 28 15.90 -4.73 -20.91
C ARG A 28 14.56 -4.01 -21.12
N MET A 29 14.34 -2.91 -20.42
CA MET A 29 13.12 -2.07 -20.50
C MET A 29 13.24 -1.03 -21.63
N LYS A 30 13.12 -1.49 -22.89
CA LYS A 30 13.36 -0.64 -24.08
C LYS A 30 12.30 0.44 -24.28
N ARG A 31 11.03 0.09 -24.06
CA ARG A 31 9.90 1.01 -24.32
C ARG A 31 9.88 2.12 -23.29
N LEU A 32 10.09 1.76 -22.01
CA LEU A 32 10.10 2.72 -20.93
C LEU A 32 11.29 3.68 -21.06
N ALA A 33 12.50 3.17 -21.33
CA ALA A 33 13.68 4.01 -21.59
C ALA A 33 13.42 5.02 -22.71
N LYS A 34 12.82 4.58 -23.83
CA LYS A 34 12.46 5.46 -24.94
C LYS A 34 11.42 6.53 -24.56
N VAL A 35 10.37 6.16 -23.84
CA VAL A 35 9.31 7.09 -23.41
C VAL A 35 9.87 8.19 -22.52
N TYR A 36 10.83 7.87 -21.65
CA TYR A 36 11.45 8.84 -20.74
C TYR A 36 12.74 9.47 -21.26
N GLY A 37 13.13 9.19 -22.52
CA GLY A 37 14.29 9.81 -23.19
C GLY A 37 15.64 9.42 -22.60
N LEU A 38 15.76 8.20 -22.04
CA LEU A 38 17.05 7.70 -21.56
C LEU A 38 17.91 7.20 -22.73
N GLU A 39 19.18 7.53 -22.72
CA GLU A 39 20.17 7.07 -23.72
C GLU A 39 20.81 5.73 -23.32
N CYS A 40 20.89 5.45 -22.03
CA CYS A 40 21.51 4.23 -21.49
C CYS A 40 20.58 3.01 -21.59
N ASP A 41 21.17 1.83 -21.41
CA ASP A 41 20.43 0.60 -21.23
C ASP A 41 19.80 0.57 -19.83
N LEU A 42 18.46 0.58 -19.76
CA LEU A 42 17.69 0.40 -18.53
C LEU A 42 17.37 -1.08 -18.37
N LEU A 43 17.97 -1.73 -17.37
CA LEU A 43 17.89 -3.16 -17.13
C LEU A 43 17.13 -3.45 -15.83
N ALA A 44 16.19 -4.39 -15.88
CA ALA A 44 15.36 -4.82 -14.76
C ALA A 44 15.84 -6.16 -14.21
N LYS A 45 16.32 -6.21 -12.97
CA LYS A 45 16.53 -7.46 -12.23
C LYS A 45 15.21 -7.92 -11.63
N CYS A 46 14.61 -8.97 -12.19
CA CYS A 46 13.22 -9.36 -11.97
C CYS A 46 13.04 -10.26 -10.74
N GLU A 47 13.26 -9.74 -9.53
CA GLU A 47 13.13 -10.51 -8.29
C GLU A 47 11.71 -11.01 -8.01
N PHE A 48 10.69 -10.41 -8.62
CA PHE A 48 9.30 -10.89 -8.58
C PHE A 48 9.08 -12.22 -9.30
N MET A 49 10.05 -12.73 -10.05
CA MET A 49 10.04 -14.04 -10.70
C MET A 49 10.67 -15.15 -9.84
N SER A 50 11.08 -14.85 -8.61
CA SER A 50 11.48 -15.86 -7.63
C SER A 50 10.28 -16.73 -7.22
N ALA A 51 10.53 -17.91 -6.65
CA ALA A 51 9.52 -18.96 -6.38
C ALA A 51 8.32 -18.47 -5.55
N GLY A 52 8.56 -17.68 -4.50
CA GLY A 52 7.50 -17.07 -3.66
C GLY A 52 7.04 -15.69 -4.15
N GLY A 53 7.59 -15.20 -5.28
CA GLY A 53 7.19 -13.96 -5.94
C GLY A 53 7.85 -12.70 -5.44
N SER A 54 8.97 -12.79 -4.70
CA SER A 54 9.70 -11.60 -4.25
C SER A 54 11.17 -11.83 -3.90
N VAL A 55 11.91 -10.74 -3.82
CA VAL A 55 13.32 -10.71 -3.33
C VAL A 55 13.47 -11.31 -1.92
N LYS A 56 12.39 -11.34 -1.13
CA LYS A 56 12.42 -11.83 0.25
C LYS A 56 12.46 -13.35 0.36
N ASP A 57 12.21 -14.09 -0.71
CA ASP A 57 12.40 -15.53 -0.76
C ASP A 57 13.86 -15.88 -0.46
N ARG A 58 14.80 -15.07 -0.99
CA ARG A 58 16.25 -15.23 -0.77
C ARG A 58 16.61 -15.14 0.72
N ILE A 59 16.11 -14.11 1.41
CA ILE A 59 16.40 -13.94 2.82
C ILE A 59 15.65 -14.96 3.69
N GLY A 60 14.42 -15.35 3.31
CA GLY A 60 13.66 -16.38 3.99
C GLY A 60 14.43 -17.71 4.01
N LYS A 61 14.88 -18.17 2.84
CA LYS A 61 15.74 -19.36 2.71
C LYS A 61 17.05 -19.20 3.50
N ALA A 62 17.78 -18.11 3.27
CA ALA A 62 19.12 -17.93 3.86
C ALA A 62 19.12 -17.83 5.39
N MET A 63 18.11 -17.17 5.99
CA MET A 63 18.00 -17.07 7.46
C MET A 63 17.67 -18.42 8.09
N VAL A 64 16.79 -19.22 7.47
CA VAL A 64 16.47 -20.58 7.93
C VAL A 64 17.71 -21.46 7.83
N GLU A 65 18.36 -21.53 6.67
CA GLU A 65 19.56 -22.36 6.47
C GLU A 65 20.72 -21.96 7.39
N LYS A 66 20.88 -20.65 7.67
CA LYS A 66 21.86 -20.21 8.66
C LYS A 66 21.55 -20.73 10.05
N ALA A 67 20.30 -20.61 10.50
CA ALA A 67 19.88 -21.07 11.82
C ALA A 67 19.98 -22.60 11.96
N GLU A 68 19.72 -23.36 10.88
CA GLU A 68 19.95 -24.82 10.83
C GLU A 68 21.43 -25.16 10.97
N ARG A 69 22.32 -24.51 10.20
CA ARG A 69 23.78 -24.72 10.28
C ARG A 69 24.37 -24.38 11.64
N GLU A 70 23.80 -23.37 12.32
CA GLU A 70 24.19 -22.98 13.68
C GLU A 70 23.60 -23.90 14.75
N GLY A 71 22.80 -24.91 14.39
CA GLY A 71 22.11 -25.80 15.32
C GLY A 71 21.03 -25.12 16.17
N ARG A 72 20.63 -23.94 15.79
CA ARG A 72 19.61 -23.11 16.43
C ARG A 72 18.19 -23.57 16.09
N LEU A 73 17.98 -24.11 14.89
CA LEU A 73 16.73 -24.71 14.44
C LEU A 73 16.86 -26.24 14.36
N LYS A 74 15.84 -26.93 14.85
CA LYS A 74 15.65 -28.37 14.77
C LYS A 74 14.31 -28.73 14.17
N ALA A 75 14.17 -29.93 13.64
CA ALA A 75 12.91 -30.41 13.09
C ALA A 75 11.76 -30.26 14.11
N GLY A 76 10.66 -29.66 13.69
CA GLY A 76 9.47 -29.41 14.51
C GLY A 76 9.48 -28.09 15.30
N ASP A 77 10.57 -27.31 15.27
CA ASP A 77 10.63 -26.00 15.91
C ASP A 77 9.64 -25.02 15.25
N THR A 78 9.34 -23.95 16.00
CA THR A 78 8.44 -22.88 15.56
C THR A 78 9.23 -21.65 15.12
N LEU A 79 9.00 -21.18 13.91
CA LEU A 79 9.48 -19.90 13.42
C LEU A 79 8.46 -18.81 13.74
N ILE A 80 8.92 -17.69 14.26
CA ILE A 80 8.09 -16.49 14.49
C ILE A 80 8.75 -15.32 13.77
N GLU A 81 7.96 -14.52 13.04
CA GLU A 81 8.50 -13.30 12.44
C GLU A 81 7.48 -12.16 12.51
N PRO A 82 7.88 -11.00 13.07
CA PRO A 82 7.09 -9.79 13.02
C PRO A 82 7.22 -9.16 11.62
N THR A 83 6.29 -9.51 10.74
CA THR A 83 6.32 -9.00 9.36
C THR A 83 4.93 -8.95 8.76
N SER A 84 4.69 -7.92 7.99
CA SER A 84 3.42 -7.73 7.26
C SER A 84 3.54 -8.00 5.78
N GLY A 85 4.71 -8.41 5.32
CA GLY A 85 5.04 -8.39 3.90
C GLY A 85 5.62 -9.67 3.33
N ASN A 86 6.42 -9.46 2.31
CA ASN A 86 7.03 -10.53 1.52
C ASN A 86 7.99 -11.41 2.32
N THR A 87 8.59 -10.91 3.41
CA THR A 87 9.45 -11.72 4.29
C THR A 87 8.65 -12.84 4.95
N GLY A 88 7.42 -12.56 5.38
CA GLY A 88 6.51 -13.58 5.91
C GLY A 88 6.20 -14.66 4.87
N ILE A 89 6.02 -14.29 3.59
CA ILE A 89 5.80 -15.25 2.51
C ILE A 89 7.06 -16.11 2.30
N GLY A 90 8.25 -15.48 2.20
CA GLY A 90 9.51 -16.22 2.02
C GLY A 90 9.82 -17.18 3.16
N LEU A 91 9.58 -16.77 4.41
CA LEU A 91 9.74 -17.64 5.58
C LEU A 91 8.68 -18.73 5.64
N ALA A 92 7.41 -18.42 5.34
CA ALA A 92 6.36 -19.42 5.28
C ALA A 92 6.62 -20.48 4.19
N LEU A 93 7.17 -20.06 3.04
CA LEU A 93 7.59 -20.97 1.97
C LEU A 93 8.70 -21.91 2.45
N ALA A 94 9.74 -21.36 3.09
CA ALA A 94 10.83 -22.16 3.65
C ALA A 94 10.32 -23.11 4.76
N ALA A 95 9.46 -22.61 5.65
CA ALA A 95 8.86 -23.40 6.73
C ALA A 95 8.01 -24.56 6.20
N ALA A 96 7.15 -24.30 5.21
CA ALA A 96 6.31 -25.33 4.60
C ALA A 96 7.14 -26.47 3.99
N VAL A 97 8.25 -26.15 3.32
CA VAL A 97 9.13 -27.14 2.69
C VAL A 97 9.97 -27.91 3.71
N ARG A 98 10.43 -27.22 4.75
CA ARG A 98 11.31 -27.81 5.79
C ARG A 98 10.55 -28.45 6.95
N GLY A 99 9.22 -28.30 7.02
CA GLY A 99 8.38 -28.87 8.07
C GLY A 99 8.42 -28.10 9.40
N TYR A 100 8.70 -26.80 9.37
CA TYR A 100 8.61 -25.93 10.55
C TYR A 100 7.17 -25.39 10.72
N ARG A 101 6.76 -25.22 11.98
CA ARG A 101 5.59 -24.39 12.28
C ARG A 101 5.95 -22.92 12.05
N MET A 102 5.04 -22.13 11.45
CA MET A 102 5.28 -20.72 11.17
C MET A 102 4.20 -19.85 11.80
N ILE A 103 4.58 -18.87 12.60
CA ILE A 103 3.70 -17.84 13.17
C ILE A 103 4.14 -16.47 12.66
N VAL A 104 3.21 -15.71 12.10
CA VAL A 104 3.46 -14.34 11.64
C VAL A 104 2.63 -13.37 12.45
N THR A 105 3.28 -12.39 13.09
CA THR A 105 2.61 -11.29 13.76
C THR A 105 2.56 -10.08 12.84
N MET A 106 1.37 -9.47 12.64
CA MET A 106 1.19 -8.38 11.68
C MET A 106 0.06 -7.42 12.08
N PRO A 107 0.21 -6.10 11.79
CA PRO A 107 -0.86 -5.12 12.05
C PRO A 107 -2.15 -5.44 11.29
N ALA A 108 -3.30 -5.15 11.92
CA ALA A 108 -4.62 -5.48 11.37
C ALA A 108 -4.92 -4.83 10.01
N LYS A 109 -4.33 -3.65 9.71
CA LYS A 109 -4.53 -2.90 8.45
C LYS A 109 -3.88 -3.52 7.21
N MET A 110 -3.04 -4.55 7.36
CA MET A 110 -2.27 -5.09 6.25
C MET A 110 -3.13 -5.88 5.27
N SER A 111 -2.71 -5.91 3.99
CA SER A 111 -3.48 -6.48 2.89
C SER A 111 -3.89 -7.95 3.11
N ALA A 112 -5.08 -8.30 2.63
CA ALA A 112 -5.59 -9.66 2.70
C ALA A 112 -4.78 -10.63 1.83
N GLU A 113 -4.27 -10.19 0.68
CA GLU A 113 -3.58 -11.04 -0.29
C GLU A 113 -2.37 -11.74 0.32
N LYS A 114 -1.46 -10.97 0.95
CA LYS A 114 -0.25 -11.52 1.57
C LYS A 114 -0.58 -12.47 2.73
N SER A 115 -1.55 -12.08 3.59
CA SER A 115 -1.97 -12.94 4.69
C SER A 115 -2.62 -14.23 4.21
N ASN A 116 -3.38 -14.20 3.11
CA ASN A 116 -4.00 -15.39 2.54
C ASN A 116 -2.94 -16.34 1.94
N ILE A 117 -1.92 -15.81 1.24
CA ILE A 117 -0.80 -16.61 0.73
C ILE A 117 -0.07 -17.30 1.90
N MET A 118 0.26 -16.56 2.96
CA MET A 118 0.93 -17.15 4.13
C MET A 118 0.08 -18.22 4.81
N LYS A 119 -1.24 -18.03 4.95
CA LYS A 119 -2.15 -19.05 5.46
C LYS A 119 -2.21 -20.30 4.57
N CYS A 120 -2.21 -20.12 3.24
CA CYS A 120 -2.17 -21.26 2.32
C CYS A 120 -0.86 -22.06 2.43
N LEU A 121 0.24 -21.41 2.83
CA LEU A 121 1.51 -22.06 3.15
C LEU A 121 1.55 -22.68 4.56
N GLY A 122 0.43 -22.63 5.30
CA GLY A 122 0.32 -23.21 6.64
C GLY A 122 0.72 -22.28 7.78
N ALA A 123 1.00 -21.00 7.52
CA ALA A 123 1.37 -20.05 8.57
C ALA A 123 0.15 -19.61 9.40
N GLU A 124 0.34 -19.52 10.70
CA GLU A 124 -0.60 -18.92 11.66
C GLU A 124 -0.42 -17.40 11.68
N ILE A 125 -1.52 -16.65 11.55
CA ILE A 125 -1.48 -15.19 11.51
C ILE A 125 -2.04 -14.62 12.80
N VAL A 126 -1.20 -13.93 13.57
CA VAL A 126 -1.60 -13.18 14.77
C VAL A 126 -1.73 -11.70 14.41
N ARG A 127 -2.98 -11.18 14.45
CA ARG A 127 -3.26 -9.78 14.17
C ARG A 127 -3.04 -8.92 15.41
N THR A 128 -2.35 -7.79 15.24
CA THR A 128 -2.05 -6.82 16.30
C THR A 128 -2.70 -5.47 16.01
N PRO A 129 -2.92 -4.61 17.02
CA PRO A 129 -3.44 -3.26 16.81
C PRO A 129 -2.58 -2.47 15.81
N THR A 130 -3.26 -1.72 14.94
CA THR A 130 -2.57 -0.94 13.89
C THR A 130 -1.80 0.25 14.45
N GLU A 131 -2.33 0.85 15.52
CA GLU A 131 -1.86 2.09 16.13
C GLU A 131 -0.72 1.88 17.14
N ALA A 132 -0.43 0.62 17.50
CA ALA A 132 0.65 0.31 18.45
C ALA A 132 2.02 0.73 17.87
N ALA A 133 2.76 1.54 18.63
CA ALA A 133 4.12 1.92 18.28
C ALA A 133 5.03 0.68 18.18
N TRP A 134 6.06 0.72 17.37
CA TRP A 134 6.93 -0.46 17.13
C TRP A 134 7.53 -1.05 18.42
N ASN A 135 7.77 -0.22 19.44
CA ASN A 135 8.30 -0.62 20.77
C ASN A 135 7.23 -0.92 21.81
N ASP A 136 5.93 -0.88 21.46
CA ASP A 136 4.82 -1.27 22.33
C ASP A 136 4.74 -2.79 22.43
N GLU A 137 4.42 -3.32 23.64
CA GLU A 137 4.26 -4.77 23.86
C GLU A 137 3.11 -5.39 23.05
N ASN A 138 2.10 -4.59 22.67
CA ASN A 138 0.99 -5.00 21.82
C ASN A 138 1.28 -4.81 20.32
N SER A 139 2.44 -4.27 19.97
CA SER A 139 2.87 -4.18 18.58
C SER A 139 3.14 -5.57 18.00
N HIS A 140 3.22 -5.67 16.68
CA HIS A 140 3.62 -6.93 16.04
C HIS A 140 5.00 -7.43 16.48
N MET A 141 5.92 -6.53 16.83
CA MET A 141 7.24 -6.90 17.39
C MET A 141 7.14 -7.36 18.84
N GLY A 142 6.38 -6.63 19.69
CA GLY A 142 6.18 -7.00 21.09
C GLY A 142 5.47 -8.34 21.24
N VAL A 143 4.41 -8.58 20.46
CA VAL A 143 3.67 -9.84 20.45
C VAL A 143 4.55 -11.00 19.96
N ALA A 144 5.40 -10.80 18.92
CA ALA A 144 6.35 -11.82 18.49
C ALA A 144 7.34 -12.19 19.60
N ALA A 145 7.91 -11.20 20.28
CA ALA A 145 8.82 -11.40 21.39
C ALA A 145 8.15 -12.09 22.58
N LYS A 146 6.87 -11.80 22.86
CA LYS A 146 6.08 -12.50 23.87
C LYS A 146 5.89 -13.96 23.51
N LEU A 147 5.41 -14.26 22.30
CA LEU A 147 5.22 -15.62 21.81
C LEU A 147 6.51 -16.45 21.86
N GLN A 148 7.65 -15.85 21.50
CA GLN A 148 8.95 -16.52 21.59
C GLN A 148 9.30 -16.92 23.03
N ARG A 149 8.90 -16.13 24.03
CA ARG A 149 9.14 -16.47 25.46
C ARG A 149 8.18 -17.53 26.00
N GLU A 150 6.96 -17.58 25.46
CA GLU A 150 5.89 -18.46 25.93
C GLU A 150 5.89 -19.84 25.26
N LEU A 151 6.41 -19.93 24.04
CA LEU A 151 6.47 -21.18 23.29
C LEU A 151 7.85 -21.81 23.40
N GLU A 152 7.88 -23.10 23.75
CA GLU A 152 9.11 -23.89 23.69
C GLU A 152 9.58 -24.04 22.24
N ASN A 153 10.88 -24.01 22.01
CA ASN A 153 11.52 -24.18 20.69
C ASN A 153 10.99 -23.19 19.62
N ALA A 154 10.76 -21.95 20.04
CA ALA A 154 10.32 -20.87 19.15
C ALA A 154 11.45 -19.87 18.88
N HIS A 155 11.61 -19.50 17.59
CA HIS A 155 12.75 -18.70 17.14
C HIS A 155 12.28 -17.54 16.26
N ILE A 156 12.70 -16.31 16.60
CA ILE A 156 12.61 -15.14 15.72
C ILE A 156 13.93 -15.09 14.93
N LEU A 157 13.83 -14.99 13.60
CA LEU A 157 15.01 -14.92 12.73
C LEU A 157 15.52 -13.51 12.52
N ASP A 158 14.67 -12.50 12.73
CA ASP A 158 14.98 -11.07 12.75
C ASP A 158 15.62 -10.54 11.46
N GLN A 159 14.78 -10.26 10.47
CA GLN A 159 15.22 -9.70 9.19
C GLN A 159 15.97 -8.36 9.30
N TYR A 160 15.82 -7.64 10.42
CA TYR A 160 16.40 -6.30 10.61
C TYR A 160 17.85 -6.31 11.09
N ASN A 161 18.26 -7.38 11.79
CA ASN A 161 19.60 -7.50 12.36
C ASN A 161 20.35 -8.76 11.90
N ASN A 162 19.66 -9.72 11.26
CA ASN A 162 20.26 -10.96 10.81
C ASN A 162 21.24 -10.75 9.64
N THR A 163 22.51 -11.07 9.86
CA THR A 163 23.56 -10.92 8.84
C THR A 163 23.33 -11.78 7.59
N ALA A 164 22.53 -12.87 7.65
CA ALA A 164 22.16 -13.64 6.47
C ALA A 164 21.40 -12.80 5.43
N ASN A 165 20.67 -11.76 5.88
CA ASN A 165 19.95 -10.86 4.99
C ASN A 165 20.90 -10.14 4.01
N PRO A 166 21.86 -9.30 4.42
CA PRO A 166 22.78 -8.68 3.47
C PRO A 166 23.71 -9.69 2.78
N MET A 167 24.11 -10.78 3.46
CA MET A 167 25.07 -11.73 2.91
C MET A 167 24.52 -12.50 1.70
N VAL A 168 23.27 -12.95 1.71
CA VAL A 168 22.68 -13.61 0.53
C VAL A 168 22.64 -12.69 -0.70
N HIS A 169 22.48 -11.40 -0.47
CA HIS A 169 22.52 -10.42 -1.57
C HIS A 169 23.95 -10.13 -2.03
N TYR A 170 24.93 -10.17 -1.12
CA TYR A 170 26.34 -10.06 -1.47
C TYR A 170 26.82 -11.28 -2.24
N ASP A 171 26.54 -12.50 -1.73
CA ASP A 171 27.09 -13.74 -2.26
C ASP A 171 26.33 -14.24 -3.52
N VAL A 172 25.04 -13.91 -3.67
CA VAL A 172 24.19 -14.48 -4.72
C VAL A 172 23.62 -13.40 -5.63
N THR A 173 22.79 -12.49 -5.11
CA THR A 173 22.07 -11.52 -5.95
C THR A 173 23.02 -10.63 -6.73
N ALA A 174 24.08 -10.15 -6.09
CA ALA A 174 25.08 -9.31 -6.75
C ALA A 174 25.89 -10.07 -7.80
N GLU A 175 26.25 -11.32 -7.53
CA GLU A 175 26.97 -12.18 -8.50
C GLU A 175 26.10 -12.46 -9.74
N GLU A 176 24.79 -12.71 -9.55
CA GLU A 176 23.86 -12.82 -10.67
C GLU A 176 23.84 -11.54 -11.53
N VAL A 177 23.75 -10.36 -10.88
CA VAL A 177 23.75 -9.07 -11.57
C VAL A 177 25.06 -8.85 -12.34
N LEU A 178 26.21 -9.13 -11.70
CA LEU A 178 27.52 -9.01 -12.33
C LEU A 178 27.65 -9.94 -13.54
N THR A 179 27.29 -11.20 -13.38
CA THR A 179 27.33 -12.20 -14.47
C THR A 179 26.43 -11.81 -15.63
N GLN A 180 25.20 -11.38 -15.36
CA GLN A 180 24.22 -10.99 -16.39
C GLN A 180 24.60 -9.71 -17.13
N CYS A 181 25.49 -8.91 -16.58
CA CYS A 181 25.99 -7.67 -17.17
C CYS A 181 27.45 -7.76 -17.67
N ASP A 182 28.07 -8.94 -17.65
CA ASP A 182 29.49 -9.17 -17.99
C ASP A 182 30.46 -8.31 -17.15
N GLY A 183 30.09 -8.03 -15.89
CA GLY A 183 30.85 -7.18 -14.98
C GLY A 183 30.88 -5.69 -15.35
N ASP A 184 30.14 -5.27 -16.37
CA ASP A 184 30.08 -3.90 -16.88
C ASP A 184 28.75 -3.22 -16.48
N ILE A 185 28.80 -2.43 -15.39
CA ILE A 185 27.64 -1.75 -14.81
C ILE A 185 28.04 -0.33 -14.38
N ASP A 186 27.29 0.68 -14.83
CA ASP A 186 27.54 2.08 -14.47
C ASP A 186 26.69 2.54 -13.28
N MET A 187 25.50 1.96 -13.12
CA MET A 187 24.57 2.32 -12.04
C MET A 187 23.72 1.13 -11.62
N VAL A 188 23.52 0.99 -10.31
CA VAL A 188 22.53 0.09 -9.73
C VAL A 188 21.55 0.87 -8.84
N VAL A 189 20.25 0.65 -9.02
CA VAL A 189 19.17 1.35 -8.30
C VAL A 189 18.33 0.38 -7.50
N ILE A 190 18.22 0.60 -6.20
CA ILE A 190 17.58 -0.33 -5.26
C ILE A 190 16.70 0.44 -4.28
N GLY A 191 15.44 0.04 -4.14
CA GLY A 191 14.57 0.52 -3.08
C GLY A 191 15.00 -0.01 -1.71
N ALA A 192 15.12 0.86 -0.72
CA ALA A 192 15.55 0.49 0.61
C ALA A 192 14.34 0.16 1.51
N GLY A 193 14.24 -1.10 1.94
CA GLY A 193 13.39 -1.54 3.05
C GLY A 193 14.26 -1.87 4.27
N THR A 194 14.41 -3.16 4.65
CA THR A 194 15.35 -3.56 5.71
C THR A 194 16.79 -3.12 5.40
N GLY A 195 17.09 -2.84 4.14
CA GLY A 195 18.42 -2.42 3.71
C GLY A 195 19.36 -3.57 3.34
N GLY A 196 18.98 -4.82 3.61
CA GLY A 196 19.85 -5.96 3.32
C GLY A 196 20.23 -6.06 1.84
N THR A 197 19.27 -5.86 0.95
CA THR A 197 19.51 -5.92 -0.50
C THR A 197 20.51 -4.85 -0.96
N ILE A 198 20.26 -3.58 -0.61
CA ILE A 198 21.14 -2.48 -1.03
C ILE A 198 22.53 -2.58 -0.39
N THR A 199 22.59 -3.05 0.86
CA THR A 199 23.86 -3.29 1.56
C THR A 199 24.66 -4.39 0.90
N GLY A 200 24.07 -5.57 0.69
CA GLY A 200 24.78 -6.71 0.12
C GLY A 200 25.22 -6.45 -1.34
N VAL A 201 24.27 -6.05 -2.19
CA VAL A 201 24.56 -5.71 -3.58
C VAL A 201 25.56 -4.54 -3.66
N GLY A 202 25.33 -3.48 -2.90
CA GLY A 202 26.20 -2.30 -2.90
C GLY A 202 27.64 -2.62 -2.53
N ARG A 203 27.87 -3.42 -1.47
CA ARG A 203 29.22 -3.86 -1.06
C ARG A 203 29.93 -4.64 -2.17
N LYS A 204 29.27 -5.64 -2.76
CA LYS A 204 29.86 -6.44 -3.85
C LYS A 204 30.12 -5.60 -5.10
N ILE A 205 29.18 -4.74 -5.49
CA ILE A 205 29.33 -3.85 -6.65
C ILE A 205 30.49 -2.87 -6.42
N LYS A 206 30.64 -2.29 -5.22
CA LYS A 206 31.76 -1.40 -4.91
C LYS A 206 33.12 -2.13 -4.97
N GLU A 207 33.14 -3.40 -4.59
CA GLU A 207 34.35 -4.25 -4.68
C GLU A 207 34.72 -4.56 -6.15
N LYS A 208 33.75 -5.00 -6.97
CA LYS A 208 33.99 -5.49 -8.33
C LYS A 208 33.94 -4.38 -9.40
N CYS A 209 33.09 -3.39 -9.21
CA CYS A 209 32.86 -2.27 -10.14
C CYS A 209 32.94 -0.93 -9.38
N PRO A 210 34.11 -0.49 -8.89
CA PRO A 210 34.24 0.66 -8.00
C PRO A 210 33.74 1.99 -8.59
N LYS A 211 33.61 2.09 -9.92
CA LYS A 211 33.07 3.27 -10.62
C LYS A 211 31.53 3.26 -10.69
N CYS A 212 30.89 2.10 -10.45
CA CYS A 212 29.45 1.97 -10.49
C CYS A 212 28.80 2.80 -9.37
N LYS A 213 27.75 3.54 -9.72
CA LYS A 213 26.96 4.32 -8.77
C LYS A 213 25.87 3.48 -8.16
N VAL A 214 25.82 3.43 -6.83
CA VAL A 214 24.74 2.80 -6.06
C VAL A 214 23.73 3.86 -5.66
N VAL A 215 22.52 3.75 -6.16
CA VAL A 215 21.42 4.69 -5.88
C VAL A 215 20.38 4.01 -4.99
N GLY A 216 20.14 4.61 -3.82
CA GLY A 216 19.08 4.22 -2.90
C GLY A 216 17.78 4.95 -3.21
N VAL A 217 16.66 4.23 -3.21
CA VAL A 217 15.34 4.83 -3.35
C VAL A 217 14.56 4.65 -2.04
N ASP A 218 14.02 5.75 -1.53
CA ASP A 218 13.35 5.81 -0.24
C ASP A 218 12.06 6.64 -0.37
N PRO A 219 10.89 6.17 0.16
CA PRO A 219 9.66 6.92 0.03
C PRO A 219 9.67 8.21 0.86
N LYS A 220 8.92 9.21 0.40
CA LYS A 220 8.62 10.40 1.21
C LYS A 220 7.86 9.96 2.46
N GLY A 221 8.32 10.38 3.63
CA GLY A 221 7.81 9.94 4.94
C GLY A 221 8.66 8.86 5.63
N SER A 222 9.64 8.27 4.95
CA SER A 222 10.66 7.38 5.52
C SER A 222 11.92 8.16 5.91
N ILE A 223 12.76 7.57 6.79
CA ILE A 223 13.99 8.19 7.30
C ILE A 223 15.29 7.50 6.87
N LEU A 224 15.24 6.59 5.90
CA LEU A 224 16.40 5.79 5.53
C LEU A 224 17.43 6.55 4.70
N ALA A 225 17.01 7.54 3.91
CA ALA A 225 17.91 8.33 3.07
C ALA A 225 18.89 9.19 3.87
N VAL A 226 20.06 9.46 3.28
CA VAL A 226 21.03 10.44 3.79
C VAL A 226 21.40 11.43 2.67
N PRO A 227 21.72 12.69 3.00
CA PRO A 227 21.76 13.29 4.35
C PRO A 227 20.36 13.42 4.96
N ASP A 228 20.29 13.55 6.28
CA ASP A 228 19.02 13.62 7.02
C ASP A 228 18.12 14.78 6.57
N SER A 229 18.69 15.80 5.93
CA SER A 229 17.93 16.90 5.30
C SER A 229 16.97 16.46 4.18
N LEU A 230 17.13 15.24 3.64
CA LEU A 230 16.19 14.62 2.71
C LEU A 230 14.94 14.06 3.42
N ASN A 231 15.02 13.86 4.73
CA ASN A 231 13.97 13.31 5.57
C ASN A 231 13.31 14.48 6.32
N ASP A 232 12.22 15.02 5.76
CA ASP A 232 11.49 16.13 6.37
C ASP A 232 10.70 15.62 7.58
N GLU A 233 11.27 15.76 8.82
CA GLU A 233 10.64 15.35 10.08
C GLU A 233 9.26 15.98 10.32
N LYS A 234 9.01 17.18 9.77
CA LYS A 234 7.70 17.86 9.85
C LYS A 234 6.65 17.21 8.94
N ARG A 235 7.06 16.31 8.07
CA ARG A 235 6.24 15.61 7.09
C ARG A 235 6.41 14.09 7.17
N LEU A 236 6.53 13.50 8.35
CA LEU A 236 6.29 12.08 8.56
C LEU A 236 4.83 11.79 8.16
N GLN A 237 4.60 11.67 6.85
CA GLN A 237 3.32 11.31 6.27
C GLN A 237 3.31 9.81 6.07
N SER A 238 2.20 9.18 6.41
CA SER A 238 1.99 7.78 6.03
C SER A 238 2.01 7.68 4.52
N TYR A 239 2.84 6.81 3.98
CA TYR A 239 2.85 6.44 2.56
C TYR A 239 2.16 5.10 2.34
N GLN A 240 1.69 4.86 1.11
CA GLN A 240 0.93 3.66 0.72
C GLN A 240 1.80 2.61 0.05
N VAL A 241 2.97 2.98 -0.47
CA VAL A 241 3.90 2.02 -1.07
C VAL A 241 4.41 1.05 0.00
N GLU A 242 4.41 -0.25 -0.32
CA GLU A 242 4.83 -1.29 0.60
C GLU A 242 6.20 -1.87 0.22
N GLY A 243 6.92 -2.41 1.20
CA GLY A 243 8.18 -3.13 1.01
C GLY A 243 9.44 -2.28 1.04
N ILE A 244 9.30 -0.95 1.03
CA ILE A 244 10.40 0.01 1.18
C ILE A 244 10.02 1.09 2.18
N GLY A 245 11.03 1.72 2.79
CA GLY A 245 10.87 2.79 3.77
C GLY A 245 10.58 2.29 5.18
N TYR A 246 11.14 2.99 6.17
CA TYR A 246 10.89 2.77 7.60
C TYR A 246 10.99 4.10 8.37
N ASP A 247 10.46 4.10 9.60
CA ASP A 247 10.55 5.13 10.62
C ASP A 247 11.70 4.87 11.63
N PHE A 248 12.52 3.87 11.36
CA PHE A 248 13.76 3.53 12.07
C PHE A 248 14.81 3.02 11.07
N VAL A 249 16.07 3.04 11.46
CA VAL A 249 17.18 2.52 10.64
C VAL A 249 17.50 1.08 11.04
N PRO A 250 17.23 0.08 10.17
CA PRO A 250 17.55 -1.31 10.46
C PRO A 250 19.07 -1.54 10.60
N GLY A 251 19.47 -2.46 11.51
CA GLY A 251 20.87 -2.75 11.78
C GLY A 251 21.63 -3.32 10.57
N VAL A 252 20.95 -3.97 9.63
CA VAL A 252 21.56 -4.51 8.40
C VAL A 252 21.72 -3.48 7.28
N LEU A 253 21.21 -2.25 7.44
CA LEU A 253 21.35 -1.18 6.45
C LEU A 253 22.69 -0.45 6.62
N ASP A 254 23.58 -0.62 5.66
CA ASP A 254 24.81 0.15 5.53
C ASP A 254 24.60 1.31 4.53
N ARG A 255 24.33 2.50 5.05
CA ARG A 255 24.11 3.70 4.22
C ARG A 255 25.36 4.18 3.48
N ASN A 256 26.56 3.77 3.93
CA ASN A 256 27.82 4.20 3.33
C ASN A 256 28.08 3.59 1.95
N VAL A 257 27.40 2.49 1.60
CA VAL A 257 27.54 1.90 0.26
C VAL A 257 26.74 2.65 -0.81
N VAL A 258 25.88 3.60 -0.42
CA VAL A 258 24.98 4.34 -1.30
C VAL A 258 25.61 5.68 -1.67
N ASP A 259 25.77 5.94 -2.96
CA ASP A 259 26.35 7.19 -3.47
C ASP A 259 25.30 8.33 -3.56
N GLU A 260 24.04 7.97 -3.81
CA GLU A 260 22.96 8.94 -4.04
C GLU A 260 21.63 8.39 -3.55
N TRP A 261 20.84 9.22 -2.90
CA TRP A 261 19.48 8.88 -2.46
C TRP A 261 18.43 9.68 -3.21
N VAL A 262 17.37 8.98 -3.65
CA VAL A 262 16.22 9.58 -4.33
C VAL A 262 14.97 9.35 -3.51
N LYS A 263 14.30 10.43 -3.10
CA LYS A 263 12.99 10.37 -2.43
C LYS A 263 11.86 10.31 -3.46
N VAL A 264 10.89 9.42 -3.25
CA VAL A 264 9.77 9.18 -4.17
C VAL A 264 8.43 9.24 -3.44
N GLY A 265 7.39 9.79 -4.08
CA GLY A 265 6.02 9.77 -3.57
C GLY A 265 5.22 8.55 -4.05
N ASP A 266 4.06 8.33 -3.44
CA ASP A 266 3.14 7.24 -3.81
C ASP A 266 2.60 7.38 -5.23
N ALA A 267 2.21 8.60 -5.62
CA ALA A 267 1.66 8.86 -6.96
C ALA A 267 2.65 8.47 -8.06
N GLU A 268 3.91 8.88 -7.94
CA GLU A 268 4.98 8.54 -8.87
C GLU A 268 5.27 7.04 -8.86
N SER A 269 5.27 6.42 -7.68
CA SER A 269 5.54 4.99 -7.51
C SER A 269 4.48 4.14 -8.22
N PHE A 270 3.19 4.39 -7.97
CA PHE A 270 2.10 3.60 -8.56
C PHE A 270 1.90 3.88 -10.04
N ALA A 271 2.02 5.15 -10.47
CA ALA A 271 1.94 5.49 -11.90
C ALA A 271 3.07 4.80 -12.69
N THR A 272 4.30 4.79 -12.16
CA THR A 272 5.44 4.12 -12.79
C THR A 272 5.29 2.60 -12.78
N ALA A 273 4.79 1.98 -11.69
CA ALA A 273 4.52 0.54 -11.65
C ALA A 273 3.52 0.13 -12.74
N ARG A 274 2.42 0.88 -12.89
CA ARG A 274 1.43 0.65 -13.96
C ARG A 274 2.01 0.89 -15.36
N ALA A 275 2.91 1.87 -15.50
CA ALA A 275 3.61 2.12 -16.77
C ALA A 275 4.55 0.96 -17.14
N ILE A 276 5.27 0.36 -16.18
CA ILE A 276 6.11 -0.82 -16.39
C ILE A 276 5.24 -2.00 -16.87
N ILE A 277 4.12 -2.27 -16.19
CA ILE A 277 3.22 -3.34 -16.57
C ILE A 277 2.69 -3.14 -18.00
N ARG A 278 2.24 -1.93 -18.32
CA ARG A 278 1.64 -1.59 -19.62
C ARG A 278 2.65 -1.60 -20.77
N ASN A 279 3.85 -1.09 -20.55
CA ASN A 279 4.84 -0.92 -21.60
C ASN A 279 5.77 -2.11 -21.78
N GLU A 280 6.13 -2.79 -20.69
CA GLU A 280 7.14 -3.85 -20.71
C GLU A 280 6.56 -5.24 -20.41
N GLY A 281 5.29 -5.33 -19.95
CA GLY A 281 4.65 -6.60 -19.59
C GLY A 281 5.19 -7.21 -18.30
N LEU A 282 5.91 -6.46 -17.48
CA LEU A 282 6.48 -6.93 -16.22
C LEU A 282 5.48 -6.69 -15.08
N PHE A 283 4.98 -7.76 -14.47
CA PHE A 283 3.96 -7.71 -13.40
C PHE A 283 4.55 -7.36 -12.03
N VAL A 284 4.88 -6.10 -11.83
CA VAL A 284 5.64 -5.59 -10.69
C VAL A 284 4.78 -4.93 -9.61
N GLY A 285 5.27 -4.92 -8.35
CA GLY A 285 4.67 -4.20 -7.23
C GLY A 285 4.98 -2.69 -7.22
N GLY A 286 4.38 -1.98 -6.27
CA GLY A 286 4.53 -0.52 -6.13
C GLY A 286 5.97 -0.07 -5.83
N SER A 287 6.71 -0.84 -5.04
CA SER A 287 8.13 -0.57 -4.74
C SER A 287 9.04 -0.69 -5.97
N SER A 288 8.67 -1.55 -6.93
CA SER A 288 9.35 -1.59 -8.24
C SER A 288 9.13 -0.30 -9.02
N GLY A 289 7.89 0.22 -8.99
CA GLY A 289 7.58 1.54 -9.58
C GLY A 289 8.40 2.65 -8.95
N ALA A 290 8.53 2.66 -7.62
CA ALA A 290 9.40 3.58 -6.89
C ALA A 290 10.86 3.49 -7.35
N SER A 291 11.42 2.26 -7.40
CA SER A 291 12.81 2.02 -7.82
C SER A 291 13.05 2.48 -9.25
N VAL A 292 12.15 2.16 -10.18
CA VAL A 292 12.27 2.59 -11.58
C VAL A 292 12.10 4.11 -11.71
N TRP A 293 11.17 4.73 -10.98
CA TRP A 293 11.06 6.20 -10.99
C TRP A 293 12.36 6.85 -10.52
N GLY A 294 12.98 6.33 -9.44
CA GLY A 294 14.29 6.77 -8.98
C GLY A 294 15.38 6.61 -10.06
N ALA A 295 15.38 5.47 -10.76
CA ALA A 295 16.28 5.22 -11.86
C ALA A 295 16.08 6.21 -13.01
N LEU A 296 14.83 6.51 -13.38
CA LEU A 296 14.49 7.49 -14.42
C LEU A 296 15.02 8.90 -14.09
N GLN A 297 15.16 9.25 -12.80
CA GLN A 297 15.77 10.51 -12.39
C GLN A 297 17.31 10.44 -12.43
N ALA A 298 17.89 9.40 -11.80
CA ALA A 298 19.34 9.27 -11.63
C ALA A 298 20.06 8.95 -12.96
N ALA A 299 19.48 8.12 -13.82
CA ALA A 299 20.09 7.64 -15.05
C ALA A 299 20.09 8.64 -16.22
N ARG A 300 19.45 9.82 -16.08
CA ARG A 300 19.48 10.89 -17.11
C ARG A 300 20.90 11.38 -17.44
N LYS A 301 21.83 11.20 -16.50
CA LYS A 301 23.25 11.55 -16.67
C LYS A 301 24.08 10.47 -17.39
N LEU A 302 23.50 9.28 -17.59
CA LEU A 302 24.14 8.19 -18.28
C LEU A 302 23.99 8.33 -19.80
N LYS A 303 25.02 7.87 -20.55
CA LYS A 303 25.11 7.98 -22.00
C LYS A 303 24.81 6.64 -22.67
N LYS A 304 24.69 6.68 -23.98
CA LYS A 304 24.56 5.48 -24.83
C LYS A 304 25.69 4.49 -24.56
N GLY A 305 25.35 3.23 -24.39
CA GLY A 305 26.25 2.13 -24.07
C GLY A 305 26.49 1.90 -22.58
N GLN A 306 26.09 2.85 -21.72
CA GLN A 306 26.11 2.66 -20.27
C GLN A 306 24.90 1.86 -19.77
N LYS A 307 25.05 1.16 -18.64
CA LYS A 307 24.04 0.26 -18.09
C LYS A 307 23.56 0.74 -16.73
N CYS A 308 22.23 0.91 -16.59
CA CYS A 308 21.54 1.15 -15.32
C CYS A 308 20.70 -0.08 -14.95
N VAL A 309 21.08 -0.79 -13.91
CA VAL A 309 20.34 -1.94 -13.38
C VAL A 309 19.39 -1.48 -12.29
N VAL A 310 18.11 -1.85 -12.38
CA VAL A 310 17.09 -1.56 -11.38
C VAL A 310 16.55 -2.87 -10.82
N LEU A 311 16.54 -3.01 -9.49
CA LEU A 311 15.98 -4.18 -8.84
C LEU A 311 14.46 -4.01 -8.67
N LEU A 312 13.68 -4.99 -9.18
CA LEU A 312 12.22 -5.04 -9.11
C LEU A 312 11.79 -6.08 -8.06
N PRO A 313 11.49 -5.64 -6.81
CA PRO A 313 11.50 -6.54 -5.67
C PRO A 313 10.36 -7.55 -5.59
N ASP A 314 9.14 -7.23 -6.07
CA ASP A 314 7.99 -8.12 -5.91
C ASP A 314 6.93 -8.00 -7.02
N SER A 315 5.95 -8.90 -6.96
CA SER A 315 4.89 -9.04 -7.96
C SER A 315 3.66 -8.18 -7.65
N SER A 316 3.00 -7.69 -8.71
CA SER A 316 1.68 -7.06 -8.64
C SER A 316 0.59 -7.96 -8.05
N ARG A 317 0.78 -9.29 -8.07
CA ARG A 317 -0.18 -10.28 -7.54
C ARG A 317 -0.48 -10.08 -6.05
N ASN A 318 0.44 -9.47 -5.31
CA ASN A 318 0.28 -9.14 -3.89
C ASN A 318 -0.53 -7.86 -3.64
N TYR A 319 -1.04 -7.21 -4.71
CA TYR A 319 -1.64 -5.87 -4.67
C TYR A 319 -2.89 -5.74 -5.55
N MET A 320 -3.59 -6.85 -5.81
CA MET A 320 -4.75 -6.88 -6.72
C MET A 320 -5.89 -5.97 -6.26
N SER A 321 -6.10 -5.85 -4.95
CA SER A 321 -7.09 -4.95 -4.34
C SER A 321 -6.56 -3.53 -4.07
N LYS A 322 -5.34 -3.20 -4.50
CA LYS A 322 -4.68 -1.91 -4.31
C LYS A 322 -4.42 -1.22 -5.65
N PHE A 323 -3.19 -0.75 -5.89
CA PHE A 323 -2.83 0.09 -7.06
C PHE A 323 -3.08 -0.58 -8.44
N ILE A 324 -3.41 -1.85 -8.49
CA ILE A 324 -3.86 -2.54 -9.72
C ILE A 324 -5.32 -2.16 -10.02
N SER A 325 -6.17 -1.97 -9.00
CA SER A 325 -7.55 -1.50 -9.16
C SER A 325 -7.59 -0.01 -9.49
N ASP A 326 -8.40 0.36 -10.51
CA ASP A 326 -8.64 1.75 -10.87
C ASP A 326 -9.43 2.48 -9.78
N GLU A 327 -10.34 1.78 -9.11
CA GLU A 327 -11.12 2.27 -7.98
C GLU A 327 -10.20 2.68 -6.83
N TRP A 328 -9.29 1.79 -6.44
CA TRP A 328 -8.34 2.08 -5.38
C TRP A 328 -7.43 3.28 -5.72
N MET A 329 -6.93 3.35 -6.97
CA MET A 329 -6.10 4.48 -7.42
C MET A 329 -6.84 5.82 -7.33
N ALA A 330 -8.12 5.82 -7.65
CA ALA A 330 -8.93 7.03 -7.57
C ALA A 330 -9.32 7.39 -6.13
N GLU A 331 -9.70 6.42 -5.29
CA GLU A 331 -9.98 6.63 -3.86
C GLU A 331 -8.81 7.28 -3.12
N HIS A 332 -7.58 6.98 -3.56
CA HIS A 332 -6.36 7.53 -2.97
C HIS A 332 -5.79 8.75 -3.72
N GLY A 333 -6.48 9.22 -4.76
CA GLY A 333 -6.04 10.39 -5.54
C GLY A 333 -4.82 10.14 -6.45
N PHE A 334 -4.52 8.88 -6.78
CA PHE A 334 -3.39 8.48 -7.62
C PHE A 334 -3.77 8.19 -9.08
N ALA A 335 -5.07 8.12 -9.40
CA ALA A 335 -5.50 7.90 -10.77
C ALA A 335 -5.09 9.10 -11.64
N PRO A 336 -4.43 8.88 -12.79
CA PRO A 336 -4.28 9.92 -13.78
C PRO A 336 -5.69 10.34 -14.23
N GLU A 337 -5.95 11.63 -14.25
CA GLU A 337 -7.18 12.11 -14.86
C GLU A 337 -7.18 11.73 -16.34
N ASP A 338 -8.15 10.91 -16.74
CA ASP A 338 -8.39 10.66 -18.16
C ASP A 338 -8.88 11.97 -18.79
N GLY A 339 -8.00 12.63 -19.53
CA GLY A 339 -8.29 13.93 -20.13
C GLY A 339 -9.53 13.92 -21.04
N ALA A 340 -9.91 12.77 -21.59
CA ALA A 340 -11.15 12.62 -22.35
C ALA A 340 -12.36 12.63 -21.41
N LYS A 341 -12.30 11.91 -20.29
CA LYS A 341 -13.36 11.91 -19.27
C LYS A 341 -13.48 13.27 -18.57
N VAL A 342 -12.36 13.97 -18.34
CA VAL A 342 -12.38 15.33 -17.77
C VAL A 342 -13.09 16.28 -18.72
N LYS A 343 -12.72 16.29 -20.01
CA LYS A 343 -13.37 17.12 -21.02
C LYS A 343 -14.86 16.80 -21.18
N GLU A 344 -15.21 15.52 -21.15
CA GLU A 344 -16.62 15.11 -21.25
C GLU A 344 -17.43 15.57 -20.04
N ARG A 345 -16.89 15.43 -18.81
CA ARG A 345 -17.54 15.95 -17.59
C ARG A 345 -17.64 17.49 -17.61
N GLU A 346 -16.60 18.19 -18.09
CA GLU A 346 -16.68 19.64 -18.28
C GLU A 346 -17.76 20.04 -19.26
N LYS A 347 -17.92 19.29 -20.35
CA LYS A 347 -19.00 19.51 -21.33
C LYS A 347 -20.37 19.23 -20.73
N GLN A 348 -20.53 18.17 -19.94
CA GLN A 348 -21.80 17.75 -19.34
C GLN A 348 -22.25 18.66 -18.20
N PHE A 349 -21.34 18.98 -17.28
CA PHE A 349 -21.67 19.68 -16.03
C PHE A 349 -21.25 21.17 -16.05
N GLY A 350 -20.35 21.59 -16.94
CA GLY A 350 -19.85 22.98 -17.02
C GLY A 350 -19.34 23.48 -15.66
N GLY A 351 -19.78 24.67 -15.29
CA GLY A 351 -19.51 25.31 -14.00
C GLY A 351 -20.53 25.02 -12.90
N ALA A 352 -21.47 24.09 -13.13
CA ALA A 352 -22.55 23.79 -12.18
C ALA A 352 -22.01 23.18 -10.86
N ARG A 353 -22.66 23.54 -9.77
CA ARG A 353 -22.28 23.16 -8.41
C ARG A 353 -23.38 22.34 -7.74
N ILE A 354 -23.06 21.67 -6.61
CA ILE A 354 -24.02 20.94 -5.80
C ILE A 354 -25.24 21.82 -5.44
N ARG A 355 -25.02 23.08 -5.05
CA ARG A 355 -26.10 24.02 -4.73
C ARG A 355 -27.09 24.20 -5.87
N ASP A 356 -26.64 24.16 -7.12
CA ASP A 356 -27.50 24.32 -8.30
C ASP A 356 -28.36 23.06 -8.48
N LEU A 357 -27.80 21.88 -8.30
CA LEU A 357 -28.52 20.60 -8.27
C LEU A 357 -29.59 20.62 -7.15
N LEU A 358 -29.21 21.00 -5.94
CA LEU A 358 -30.13 21.03 -4.77
C LEU A 358 -31.30 22.02 -4.99
N SER A 359 -31.02 23.20 -5.57
CA SER A 359 -32.05 24.22 -5.84
C SER A 359 -33.01 23.83 -6.92
N GLU A 360 -32.56 23.09 -7.95
CA GLU A 360 -33.37 22.76 -9.13
C GLU A 360 -34.16 21.46 -8.98
N THR A 361 -33.60 20.48 -8.25
CA THR A 361 -34.24 19.15 -8.11
C THR A 361 -35.00 18.99 -6.80
N GLY A 362 -34.85 19.92 -5.83
CA GLY A 362 -35.37 19.77 -4.48
C GLY A 362 -34.73 18.60 -3.74
N ALA A 363 -33.60 18.11 -4.23
CA ALA A 363 -32.98 16.86 -3.80
C ALA A 363 -32.14 17.01 -2.53
N THR A 364 -32.76 17.47 -1.43
CA THR A 364 -32.45 16.96 -0.12
C THR A 364 -33.47 15.85 0.15
N ARG A 365 -33.12 14.62 -0.18
CA ARG A 365 -33.93 13.49 0.29
C ARG A 365 -33.84 13.51 1.81
N ASP A 366 -35.01 13.49 2.47
CA ASP A 366 -35.10 13.17 3.88
C ASP A 366 -34.68 11.71 4.07
N VAL A 367 -33.37 11.49 4.16
CA VAL A 367 -32.81 10.17 4.42
C VAL A 367 -32.80 9.97 5.94
N PRO A 368 -33.50 8.97 6.47
CA PRO A 368 -33.58 8.74 7.91
C PRO A 368 -32.21 8.43 8.52
N PHE A 369 -32.01 8.92 9.73
CA PHE A 369 -30.83 8.58 10.54
C PHE A 369 -31.15 7.37 11.41
N VAL A 370 -30.23 6.41 11.45
CA VAL A 370 -30.33 5.22 12.31
C VAL A 370 -29.05 5.07 13.12
N THR A 371 -29.16 4.53 14.33
CA THR A 371 -27.96 4.28 15.13
C THR A 371 -27.24 3.03 14.67
N ALA A 372 -25.94 3.01 14.81
CA ALA A 372 -25.06 1.93 14.36
C ALA A 372 -25.38 0.56 15.01
N ARG A 373 -26.08 0.56 16.14
CA ARG A 373 -26.46 -0.63 16.91
C ARG A 373 -27.80 -1.24 16.51
N LEU A 374 -28.63 -0.53 15.75
CA LEU A 374 -29.89 -1.07 15.26
C LEU A 374 -29.69 -2.35 14.48
N SER A 375 -30.61 -3.30 14.61
CA SER A 375 -30.56 -4.55 13.85
C SER A 375 -30.89 -4.31 12.38
N VAL A 376 -30.39 -5.18 11.52
CA VAL A 376 -30.71 -5.18 10.08
C VAL A 376 -32.25 -5.29 9.91
N GLU A 377 -32.92 -6.12 10.72
CA GLU A 377 -34.38 -6.29 10.69
C GLU A 377 -35.12 -4.98 10.95
N ASP A 378 -34.70 -4.22 11.99
CA ASP A 378 -35.37 -2.97 12.36
C ASP A 378 -35.19 -1.90 11.30
N VAL A 379 -33.98 -1.88 10.66
CA VAL A 379 -33.73 -0.95 9.58
C VAL A 379 -34.52 -1.30 8.32
N ILE A 380 -34.68 -2.59 7.99
CA ILE A 380 -35.56 -3.01 6.89
C ILE A 380 -37.03 -2.57 7.16
N LYS A 381 -37.55 -2.75 8.38
CA LYS A 381 -38.91 -2.27 8.76
C LYS A 381 -39.03 -0.77 8.57
N LEU A 382 -38.04 0.00 9.06
CA LEU A 382 -38.02 1.45 8.91
C LEU A 382 -38.01 1.87 7.45
N MET A 383 -37.15 1.26 6.60
CA MET A 383 -37.07 1.56 5.17
C MET A 383 -38.38 1.25 4.45
N HIS A 384 -39.05 0.15 4.81
CA HIS A 384 -40.34 -0.22 4.25
C HIS A 384 -41.47 0.76 4.66
N GLU A 385 -41.55 1.13 5.95
CA GLU A 385 -42.54 2.07 6.47
C GLU A 385 -42.38 3.48 5.89
N THR A 386 -41.14 3.95 5.79
CA THR A 386 -40.84 5.30 5.29
C THR A 386 -40.69 5.36 3.77
N LYS A 387 -40.73 4.21 3.07
CA LYS A 387 -40.53 4.06 1.61
C LYS A 387 -39.23 4.65 1.11
N VAL A 388 -38.20 4.62 1.96
CA VAL A 388 -36.85 5.07 1.58
C VAL A 388 -35.98 3.87 1.19
N LYS A 389 -35.04 4.08 0.28
CA LYS A 389 -34.11 3.05 -0.19
C LYS A 389 -32.75 3.12 0.51
N GLU A 390 -32.55 4.14 1.32
CA GLU A 390 -31.27 4.45 1.93
C GLU A 390 -31.48 5.00 3.34
N VAL A 391 -30.55 4.69 4.26
CA VAL A 391 -30.50 5.26 5.61
C VAL A 391 -29.08 5.69 5.94
N ILE A 392 -28.95 6.71 6.77
CA ILE A 392 -27.68 7.22 7.26
C ILE A 392 -27.39 6.58 8.61
N VAL A 393 -26.26 5.90 8.72
CA VAL A 393 -25.84 5.25 9.96
C VAL A 393 -24.95 6.19 10.76
N THR A 394 -25.30 6.41 12.02
CA THR A 394 -24.57 7.28 12.95
C THR A 394 -24.19 6.52 14.22
N GLU A 395 -23.13 6.98 14.89
CA GLU A 395 -22.87 6.55 16.27
C GLU A 395 -23.99 7.04 17.19
N ASP A 396 -24.18 6.39 18.34
CA ASP A 396 -25.08 6.87 19.37
C ASP A 396 -24.69 8.30 19.76
N ALA A 397 -25.66 9.14 20.06
CA ALA A 397 -25.38 10.52 20.50
C ALA A 397 -24.51 10.48 21.77
N GLU A 398 -23.32 11.07 21.73
CA GLU A 398 -22.52 11.27 22.92
C GLU A 398 -23.26 12.21 23.90
N ALA A 399 -22.89 12.19 25.19
CA ALA A 399 -23.49 13.01 26.23
C ALA A 399 -23.46 14.53 25.93
N ASP A 400 -22.63 14.97 24.99
CA ASP A 400 -22.53 16.34 24.47
C ASP A 400 -23.45 16.62 23.26
N GLY A 401 -24.29 15.65 22.88
CA GLY A 401 -25.26 15.75 21.79
C GLY A 401 -24.65 15.69 20.37
N LYS A 402 -23.39 15.30 20.22
CA LYS A 402 -22.73 15.13 18.90
C LYS A 402 -22.96 13.72 18.37
N THR A 403 -23.45 13.63 17.16
CA THR A 403 -23.63 12.37 16.45
C THR A 403 -22.59 12.27 15.34
N LYS A 404 -21.79 11.21 15.33
CA LYS A 404 -20.77 10.99 14.30
C LYS A 404 -21.33 10.12 13.18
N LEU A 405 -21.13 10.56 11.94
CA LEU A 405 -21.51 9.79 10.75
C LEU A 405 -20.62 8.54 10.64
N VAL A 406 -21.24 7.37 10.63
CA VAL A 406 -20.58 6.07 10.46
C VAL A 406 -20.56 5.66 9.01
N GLY A 407 -21.72 5.75 8.33
CA GLY A 407 -21.84 5.29 6.95
C GLY A 407 -23.23 5.52 6.36
N VAL A 408 -23.45 4.96 5.17
CA VAL A 408 -24.75 4.87 4.50
C VAL A 408 -25.07 3.41 4.24
N LEU A 409 -26.34 3.05 4.32
CA LEU A 409 -26.83 1.70 4.06
C LEU A 409 -28.00 1.76 3.08
N SER A 410 -27.95 0.97 2.01
CA SER A 410 -29.03 0.84 1.03
C SER A 410 -29.69 -0.52 1.06
N GLU A 411 -30.88 -0.62 0.46
CA GLU A 411 -31.60 -1.90 0.29
C GLU A 411 -30.74 -2.95 -0.43
N ASP A 412 -30.00 -2.56 -1.50
CA ASP A 412 -29.11 -3.45 -2.24
C ASP A 412 -27.97 -3.97 -1.38
N HIS A 413 -27.40 -3.10 -0.53
CA HIS A 413 -26.33 -3.46 0.40
C HIS A 413 -26.79 -4.48 1.45
N ILE A 414 -27.98 -4.28 1.98
CA ILE A 414 -28.62 -5.22 2.94
C ILE A 414 -28.85 -6.56 2.24
N ALA A 415 -29.51 -6.55 1.07
CA ALA A 415 -29.82 -7.76 0.32
C ALA A 415 -28.56 -8.56 -0.02
N HIS A 416 -27.52 -7.89 -0.53
CA HIS A 416 -26.25 -8.53 -0.85
C HIS A 416 -25.54 -9.10 0.40
N SER A 417 -25.58 -8.39 1.52
CA SER A 417 -24.95 -8.82 2.77
C SER A 417 -25.63 -10.04 3.38
N LEU A 418 -26.96 -10.09 3.33
CA LEU A 418 -27.75 -11.25 3.74
C LEU A 418 -27.50 -12.48 2.84
N GLN A 419 -27.57 -12.31 1.51
CA GLN A 419 -27.33 -13.36 0.54
C GLN A 419 -25.91 -13.95 0.62
N SER A 420 -24.91 -13.11 0.88
CA SER A 420 -23.51 -13.53 1.02
C SER A 420 -23.16 -14.09 2.42
N GLY A 421 -24.09 -14.12 3.36
CA GLY A 421 -23.88 -14.58 4.73
C GLY A 421 -22.99 -13.65 5.58
N ARG A 422 -22.77 -12.40 5.14
CA ARG A 422 -21.98 -11.40 5.90
C ARG A 422 -22.70 -10.89 7.13
N CYS A 423 -24.02 -10.97 7.17
CA CYS A 423 -24.83 -10.59 8.30
C CYS A 423 -26.08 -11.47 8.38
N THR A 424 -26.76 -11.38 9.52
CA THR A 424 -28.09 -11.94 9.78
C THR A 424 -29.08 -10.80 10.04
N MET A 425 -30.36 -11.10 10.15
CA MET A 425 -31.39 -10.12 10.52
C MET A 425 -31.13 -9.44 11.88
N GLN A 426 -30.44 -10.13 12.78
CA GLN A 426 -30.10 -9.64 14.12
C GLN A 426 -28.75 -8.93 14.21
N SER A 427 -27.95 -8.94 13.12
CA SER A 427 -26.66 -8.25 13.09
C SER A 427 -26.84 -6.73 13.19
N PRO A 428 -25.94 -6.00 13.88
CA PRO A 428 -25.98 -4.54 13.91
C PRO A 428 -25.64 -3.96 12.54
N VAL A 429 -26.33 -2.90 12.13
CA VAL A 429 -26.11 -2.27 10.82
C VAL A 429 -24.71 -1.67 10.66
N ASN A 430 -24.01 -1.40 11.76
CA ASN A 430 -22.61 -1.00 11.73
C ASN A 430 -21.70 -1.96 10.95
N ASP A 431 -22.01 -3.26 10.97
CA ASP A 431 -21.17 -4.30 10.37
C ASP A 431 -21.23 -4.30 8.84
N ILE A 432 -22.32 -3.79 8.29
CA ILE A 432 -22.59 -3.78 6.86
C ILE A 432 -22.72 -2.37 6.25
N ALA A 433 -22.67 -1.31 7.06
CA ALA A 433 -22.74 0.06 6.57
C ALA A 433 -21.54 0.39 5.66
N PHE A 434 -21.81 1.09 4.56
CA PHE A 434 -20.77 1.60 3.67
C PHE A 434 -20.07 2.80 4.32
N LYS A 435 -18.86 2.61 4.83
CA LYS A 435 -18.11 3.58 5.66
C LYS A 435 -17.21 4.52 4.88
N LYS A 436 -16.87 4.19 3.64
CA LYS A 436 -15.99 5.01 2.77
C LYS A 436 -16.79 6.05 1.99
N LEU A 437 -17.20 7.12 2.67
CA LEU A 437 -18.02 8.16 2.10
C LEU A 437 -17.18 9.34 1.58
N ALA A 438 -17.33 9.67 0.32
CA ALA A 438 -16.86 10.95 -0.21
C ALA A 438 -17.69 12.08 0.42
N LYS A 439 -17.03 13.16 0.86
CA LYS A 439 -17.68 14.35 1.43
C LYS A 439 -17.49 15.54 0.51
N ALA A 440 -18.55 16.29 0.27
CA ALA A 440 -18.52 17.50 -0.54
C ALA A 440 -19.32 18.62 0.14
N PHE A 441 -19.11 19.86 -0.30
CA PHE A 441 -19.83 21.04 0.16
C PHE A 441 -20.72 21.58 -0.98
N PRO A 442 -21.77 22.37 -0.71
CA PRO A 442 -22.63 22.95 -1.74
C PRO A 442 -21.87 23.76 -2.80
N SER A 443 -20.70 24.26 -2.49
CA SER A 443 -19.82 24.97 -3.42
C SER A 443 -19.03 24.08 -4.37
N ALA A 444 -18.97 22.77 -4.15
CA ALA A 444 -18.24 21.83 -4.98
C ALA A 444 -18.89 21.70 -6.37
N TYR A 445 -18.07 21.52 -7.42
CA TYR A 445 -18.56 21.36 -8.78
C TYR A 445 -19.17 19.98 -9.01
N LEU A 446 -20.26 19.89 -9.77
CA LEU A 446 -20.92 18.61 -10.10
C LEU A 446 -20.02 17.66 -10.89
N ARG A 447 -19.09 18.17 -11.69
CA ARG A 447 -18.08 17.35 -12.36
C ARG A 447 -17.18 16.59 -11.37
N ASP A 448 -16.87 17.20 -10.21
CA ASP A 448 -16.05 16.57 -9.16
C ASP A 448 -16.88 15.55 -8.37
N VAL A 449 -18.16 15.82 -8.17
CA VAL A 449 -19.13 14.88 -7.61
C VAL A 449 -19.31 13.67 -8.53
N ALA A 450 -19.45 13.89 -9.84
CA ALA A 450 -19.54 12.81 -10.83
C ALA A 450 -18.29 11.92 -10.81
N LYS A 451 -17.11 12.53 -10.68
CA LYS A 451 -15.84 11.81 -10.49
C LYS A 451 -15.85 10.96 -9.21
N ALA A 452 -16.30 11.54 -8.08
CA ALA A 452 -16.37 10.81 -6.81
C ALA A 452 -17.36 9.64 -6.88
N LEU A 453 -18.47 9.79 -7.62
CA LEU A 453 -19.47 8.74 -7.83
C LEU A 453 -19.03 7.65 -8.80
N ASP A 454 -17.93 7.80 -9.54
CA ASP A 454 -17.35 6.68 -10.29
C ASP A 454 -16.80 5.57 -9.34
N PHE A 455 -16.43 5.96 -8.11
CA PHE A 455 -15.72 5.11 -7.14
C PHE A 455 -16.46 4.93 -5.81
N SER A 456 -17.50 5.72 -5.57
CA SER A 456 -18.34 5.65 -4.39
C SER A 456 -19.80 5.66 -4.82
N PRO A 457 -20.67 4.81 -4.24
CA PRO A 457 -22.09 4.87 -4.55
C PRO A 457 -22.76 6.17 -4.06
N TYR A 458 -22.11 6.86 -3.12
CA TYR A 458 -22.65 8.03 -2.43
C TYR A 458 -21.62 9.14 -2.26
N VAL A 459 -22.10 10.40 -2.36
CA VAL A 459 -21.38 11.60 -1.91
C VAL A 459 -22.19 12.30 -0.84
N CYS A 460 -21.66 12.42 0.36
CA CYS A 460 -22.28 13.11 1.48
C CYS A 460 -22.09 14.62 1.34
N VAL A 461 -23.19 15.38 1.35
CA VAL A 461 -23.16 16.84 1.30
C VAL A 461 -23.17 17.41 2.72
N MET A 462 -22.15 18.19 3.04
CA MET A 462 -21.94 18.80 4.36
C MET A 462 -22.17 20.32 4.31
N ASP A 463 -22.66 20.95 5.39
CA ASP A 463 -22.82 22.40 5.45
C ASP A 463 -21.46 23.13 5.53
N GLU A 464 -21.29 24.18 4.73
CA GLU A 464 -20.07 25.00 4.67
C GLU A 464 -19.78 25.79 5.96
N LYS A 465 -20.81 26.09 6.77
CA LYS A 465 -20.66 26.88 7.98
C LYS A 465 -19.76 26.22 9.04
N SER A 466 -19.68 24.89 9.03
CA SER A 466 -18.84 24.13 9.96
C SER A 466 -17.35 24.13 9.62
N SER A 467 -16.95 24.41 8.37
CA SER A 467 -15.54 24.36 7.93
C SER A 467 -14.82 25.69 8.13
N LYS A 468 -15.52 26.82 8.00
CA LYS A 468 -14.92 28.16 8.16
C LYS A 468 -14.53 28.45 9.60
N LYS A 469 -15.25 27.89 10.59
CA LYS A 469 -14.94 28.04 12.03
C LYS A 469 -13.66 27.30 12.41
N LYS A 470 -13.40 26.10 11.86
CA LYS A 470 -12.14 25.34 12.09
C LYS A 470 -10.90 26.03 11.52
N GLN A 471 -11.03 26.81 10.46
CA GLN A 471 -9.93 27.54 9.83
C GLN A 471 -9.65 28.86 10.55
N ALA A 472 -10.68 29.53 11.09
CA ALA A 472 -10.56 30.70 11.96
C ALA A 472 -9.95 30.33 13.32
N ASP A 473 -10.44 29.25 13.97
CA ASP A 473 -9.92 28.76 15.26
C ASP A 473 -8.45 28.31 15.17
N LYS A 474 -7.99 27.81 14.02
CA LYS A 474 -6.58 27.46 13.79
C LYS A 474 -5.68 28.70 13.68
N CYS A 475 -6.17 29.79 13.10
CA CYS A 475 -5.47 31.07 13.06
C CYS A 475 -5.50 31.82 14.40
N GLU A 476 -6.56 31.66 15.22
CA GLU A 476 -6.65 32.25 16.56
C GLU A 476 -5.85 31.47 17.61
N HIS A 477 -5.73 30.13 17.47
CA HIS A 477 -4.92 29.29 18.38
C HIS A 477 -3.41 29.59 18.27
N GLU A 478 -2.93 30.05 17.13
CA GLU A 478 -1.54 30.55 17.00
C GLU A 478 -1.34 31.95 17.60
N ARG A 479 -2.41 32.73 17.73
CA ARG A 479 -2.36 34.08 18.40
C ARG A 479 -2.68 34.07 19.90
N ALA A 480 -3.35 33.02 20.42
CA ALA A 480 -3.86 32.94 21.78
C ALA A 480 -2.99 32.16 22.78
N LYS A 481 -1.69 31.95 22.50
CA LYS A 481 -0.75 31.41 23.51
C LYS A 481 -0.43 32.40 24.66
N ASN A 482 -1.15 33.52 24.72
CA ASN A 482 -0.96 34.53 25.78
C ASN A 482 -2.26 35.13 26.32
N SER A 483 -3.22 34.34 26.77
CA SER A 483 -4.12 34.75 27.87
C SER A 483 -5.09 33.66 28.26
N LEU A 484 -5.03 33.27 29.51
CA LEU A 484 -6.02 32.50 30.23
C LEU A 484 -7.33 33.29 30.37
N ARG A 485 -8.50 32.75 29.96
CA ARG A 485 -9.77 32.78 30.72
C ARG A 485 -10.86 31.97 30.03
N ASN A 486 -11.56 31.17 30.85
CA ASN A 486 -12.75 30.38 30.58
C ASN A 486 -13.91 31.18 29.97
N THR A 487 -14.54 30.68 28.90
CA THR A 487 -15.97 30.83 28.64
C THR A 487 -16.46 29.67 27.76
N GLY A 488 -17.64 29.15 28.07
CA GLY A 488 -18.24 27.91 27.57
C GLY A 488 -18.36 27.80 26.05
N ASP A 489 -17.98 26.64 25.57
CA ASP A 489 -17.86 26.30 24.16
C ASP A 489 -19.11 25.59 23.64
N SER A 490 -19.91 26.32 22.87
CA SER A 490 -20.99 25.77 22.06
C SER A 490 -20.42 25.20 20.75
N ARG A 491 -19.98 23.93 20.76
CA ARG A 491 -19.51 23.23 19.56
C ARG A 491 -20.68 22.79 18.70
N GLU A 492 -20.95 23.52 17.61
CA GLU A 492 -21.98 23.18 16.62
C GLU A 492 -21.62 21.88 15.88
N ARG A 493 -22.65 21.04 15.66
CA ARG A 493 -22.59 19.78 14.89
C ARG A 493 -22.19 20.07 13.45
N PRO A 494 -21.43 19.17 12.76
CA PRO A 494 -21.32 19.24 11.32
C PRO A 494 -22.72 18.98 10.74
N HIS A 495 -23.35 20.01 10.19
CA HIS A 495 -24.66 19.86 9.55
C HIS A 495 -24.50 19.03 8.29
N PHE A 496 -25.13 17.86 8.27
CA PHE A 496 -25.28 17.02 7.11
C PHE A 496 -26.50 17.52 6.33
N LEU A 497 -26.33 17.78 5.02
CA LEU A 497 -27.40 18.29 4.16
C LEU A 497 -28.08 17.20 3.34
N GLY A 498 -27.42 16.09 3.06
CA GLY A 498 -27.98 14.98 2.30
C GLY A 498 -26.94 14.12 1.61
N VAL A 499 -27.42 13.18 0.81
CA VAL A 499 -26.62 12.28 -0.03
C VAL A 499 -26.92 12.53 -1.48
N ILE A 500 -25.89 12.57 -2.33
CA ILE A 500 -26.01 12.59 -3.79
C ILE A 500 -25.59 11.21 -4.32
N THR A 501 -26.38 10.66 -5.23
CA THR A 501 -26.16 9.41 -5.94
C THR A 501 -25.98 9.65 -7.43
N ARG A 502 -25.62 8.62 -8.20
CA ARG A 502 -25.56 8.72 -9.67
C ARG A 502 -26.90 9.10 -10.29
N ILE A 503 -28.01 8.59 -9.73
CA ILE A 503 -29.34 8.87 -10.27
C ILE A 503 -29.71 10.35 -10.11
N ASP A 504 -29.27 11.00 -9.05
CA ASP A 504 -29.52 12.43 -8.84
C ASP A 504 -28.80 13.29 -9.90
N LEU A 505 -27.57 12.92 -10.25
CA LEU A 505 -26.84 13.57 -11.35
C LEU A 505 -27.49 13.32 -12.71
N LEU A 506 -27.92 12.08 -12.98
CA LEU A 506 -28.61 11.74 -14.24
C LEU A 506 -29.93 12.47 -14.35
N HIS A 507 -30.70 12.58 -13.26
CA HIS A 507 -31.94 13.34 -13.21
C HIS A 507 -31.71 14.83 -13.52
N TRP A 508 -30.69 15.43 -12.88
CA TRP A 508 -30.32 16.82 -13.15
C TRP A 508 -29.90 17.04 -14.61
N LEU A 509 -29.07 16.16 -15.20
CA LEU A 509 -28.70 16.23 -16.61
C LEU A 509 -29.91 16.14 -17.52
N ALA A 510 -30.89 15.27 -17.24
CA ALA A 510 -32.11 15.12 -18.01
C ALA A 510 -33.00 16.37 -17.96
N THR A 511 -32.96 17.13 -16.87
CA THR A 511 -33.69 18.42 -16.77
C THR A 511 -33.06 19.54 -17.60
N LYS A 512 -31.74 19.46 -17.86
CA LYS A 512 -31.01 20.47 -18.66
C LYS A 512 -31.05 20.25 -20.17
N GLN A 513 -31.49 19.08 -20.62
CA GLN A 513 -31.64 18.77 -22.05
C GLN A 513 -33.04 19.13 -22.62
N LYS A 514 -33.92 19.63 -21.78
CA LYS A 514 -35.21 20.23 -22.18
C LYS A 514 -35.08 21.73 -22.24
#